data_2cec9af749aedb1a19ee1ff5e854c527
#
_entry.id   2cec9af749aedb1a19ee1ff5e854c527
#
_cell.length_a   1.000
_cell.length_b   1.000
_cell.length_c   1.000
_cell.angle_alpha   90.00
_cell.angle_beta   90.00
_cell.angle_gamma   90.00
#
_symmetry.space_group_name_H-M   'P 1'
#
loop_
_entity.id
_entity.type
_entity.pdbx_description
1 polymer ?
#
loop_
_entity_poly.entity_id
_entity_poly.type
_entity_poly.pdbx_seq_one_letter_code
_entity_poly.pdbx_strand_id
1 'polypeptide(L)'
;MSTRTLTIVAFAGLMLVACGGDTESGEPSGSTSSTAVATTTTTTTTEGADEMDNDDTADDGDLVEVHYRGTLDDGTEFDSSEGRDPLSFTVGSGQVIAGFDDAVRGLEVGESRTVRIEPADAYGERTDAAIIELPASSAPEGLQVGDQVQFGNGQPGTVLEISDETVTIDANHPLAGEALTFELELVSVSG
;
A
#
# COMPACT_ATOMS: atom_id res chain seq x y z
N MET A 1 -19.94 -6.34 -19.81
CA MET A 1 -19.62 -7.05 -18.58
C MET A 1 -20.53 -6.51 -17.49
N SER A 2 -21.37 -7.37 -16.91
CA SER A 2 -22.37 -6.94 -15.93
C SER A 2 -21.81 -7.17 -14.53
N THR A 3 -21.38 -6.12 -13.87
CA THR A 3 -20.89 -6.17 -12.49
C THR A 3 -22.10 -6.35 -11.57
N ARG A 4 -22.26 -7.52 -11.00
CA ARG A 4 -23.28 -7.76 -9.98
C ARG A 4 -22.65 -7.55 -8.61
N THR A 5 -23.02 -6.47 -7.95
CA THR A 5 -22.60 -6.18 -6.59
C THR A 5 -23.36 -7.09 -5.62
N LEU A 6 -22.63 -7.95 -4.95
CA LEU A 6 -23.15 -8.85 -3.92
C LEU A 6 -22.63 -8.44 -2.56
N THR A 7 -23.52 -8.11 -1.65
CA THR A 7 -23.17 -7.81 -0.26
C THR A 7 -23.38 -9.06 0.57
N ILE A 8 -22.29 -9.75 0.93
CA ILE A 8 -22.32 -10.88 1.87
C ILE A 8 -22.15 -10.31 3.29
N VAL A 9 -23.19 -10.36 4.09
CA VAL A 9 -23.15 -9.98 5.52
C VAL A 9 -22.65 -11.17 6.31
N ALA A 10 -21.37 -11.16 6.69
CA ALA A 10 -20.82 -12.15 7.60
C ALA A 10 -21.13 -11.75 9.05
N PHE A 11 -22.03 -12.48 9.68
CA PHE A 11 -22.26 -12.44 11.13
C PHE A 11 -21.18 -13.31 11.79
N ALA A 12 -20.12 -12.69 12.28
CA ALA A 12 -19.20 -13.36 13.21
C ALA A 12 -19.35 -12.73 14.58
N GLY A 13 -20.22 -13.29 15.39
CA GLY A 13 -20.22 -13.06 16.82
C GLY A 13 -19.15 -13.93 17.46
N LEU A 14 -18.14 -13.31 18.08
CA LEU A 14 -17.34 -13.97 19.09
C LEU A 14 -17.04 -12.99 20.21
N MET A 15 -17.81 -13.12 21.29
CA MET A 15 -17.43 -12.64 22.61
C MET A 15 -16.27 -13.49 23.14
N LEU A 16 -15.23 -12.88 23.64
CA LEU A 16 -14.44 -13.47 24.71
C LEU A 16 -14.04 -12.42 25.74
N VAL A 17 -14.55 -12.68 26.91
CA VAL A 17 -14.27 -12.11 28.22
C VAL A 17 -12.96 -12.70 28.75
N ALA A 18 -12.20 -11.85 29.42
CA ALA A 18 -11.70 -12.06 30.76
C ALA A 18 -10.25 -11.90 31.03
N CYS A 19 -10.06 -11.06 32.03
CA CYS A 19 -9.24 -11.20 33.26
C CYS A 19 -7.77 -11.59 33.06
N GLY A 20 -6.86 -10.72 33.45
CA GLY A 20 -6.59 -10.31 34.83
C GLY A 20 -5.23 -10.83 35.23
N GLY A 21 -4.36 -10.04 35.82
CA GLY A 21 -3.14 -10.53 36.43
C GLY A 21 -2.03 -9.48 36.45
N ASP A 22 -2.01 -8.84 37.56
CA ASP A 22 -1.04 -7.93 38.15
C ASP A 22 0.37 -8.49 38.33
N THR A 23 1.24 -7.54 38.69
CA THR A 23 2.46 -7.64 39.52
C THR A 23 3.76 -7.70 38.74
N GLU A 24 4.69 -6.90 38.96
CA GLU A 24 5.31 -6.04 39.96
C GLU A 24 6.78 -5.81 39.61
N SER A 25 7.21 -4.60 39.76
CA SER A 25 8.48 -4.08 40.28
C SER A 25 9.81 -4.77 40.01
N GLY A 26 10.76 -3.94 39.60
CA GLY A 26 12.19 -4.23 39.77
C GLY A 26 13.15 -3.27 39.10
N GLU A 27 13.33 -2.06 39.60
CA GLU A 27 14.61 -1.36 39.51
C GLU A 27 15.57 -1.94 40.56
N PRO A 28 16.90 -1.92 40.34
CA PRO A 28 17.61 -0.68 40.55
C PRO A 28 18.92 -0.47 39.75
N SER A 29 19.24 0.81 39.57
CA SER A 29 20.51 1.52 39.80
C SER A 29 21.82 0.84 39.41
N GLY A 30 22.59 1.55 38.60
CA GLY A 30 24.03 1.35 38.37
C GLY A 30 24.68 2.53 37.68
N SER A 31 24.99 3.54 38.47
CA SER A 31 25.85 4.69 38.14
C SER A 31 27.29 4.25 37.89
N THR A 32 27.94 4.73 36.82
CA THR A 32 29.39 5.14 36.91
C THR A 32 29.69 6.16 35.83
N SER A 33 30.18 7.29 36.37
CA SER A 33 30.89 8.38 35.70
C SER A 33 32.12 7.90 34.93
N SER A 34 32.45 8.56 33.82
CA SER A 34 33.79 9.19 33.62
C SER A 34 33.85 9.96 32.30
N THR A 35 34.07 11.20 32.44
CA THR A 35 35.19 12.09 32.04
C THR A 35 35.13 12.61 30.62
N ALA A 36 35.00 13.93 30.64
CA ALA A 36 35.08 14.90 29.56
C ALA A 36 36.42 14.85 28.79
N VAL A 37 36.33 15.07 27.47
CA VAL A 37 37.33 15.82 26.73
C VAL A 37 36.60 16.86 25.89
N ALA A 38 36.83 18.11 26.28
CA ALA A 38 36.47 19.28 25.50
C ALA A 38 37.38 19.37 24.28
N THR A 39 36.81 19.47 23.11
CA THR A 39 37.53 20.10 21.99
C THR A 39 36.60 21.14 21.40
N THR A 40 37.00 22.37 21.69
CA THR A 40 36.51 23.61 21.13
C THR A 40 36.77 23.61 19.63
N THR A 41 35.73 23.77 18.81
CA THR A 41 35.96 24.32 17.48
C THR A 41 34.74 25.11 17.05
N THR A 42 34.90 26.40 17.14
CA THR A 42 34.49 27.50 16.26
C THR A 42 33.07 27.44 15.71
N THR A 43 32.22 28.20 16.36
CA THR A 43 31.04 28.84 15.85
C THR A 43 31.35 29.64 14.61
N THR A 44 30.91 29.23 13.45
CA THR A 44 30.68 30.13 12.33
C THR A 44 29.18 30.28 12.22
N THR A 45 28.69 31.33 12.86
CA THR A 45 27.39 31.92 12.58
C THR A 45 27.47 32.46 11.15
N THR A 46 26.82 31.82 10.23
CA THR A 46 26.40 32.44 8.98
C THR A 46 24.88 32.68 9.13
N GLU A 47 24.58 33.92 9.52
CA GLU A 47 23.25 34.48 9.40
C GLU A 47 22.90 34.58 7.91
N GLY A 48 21.70 34.12 7.57
CA GLY A 48 20.86 34.74 6.55
C GLY A 48 21.18 34.36 5.11
N ALA A 49 20.57 33.31 4.68
CA ALA A 49 19.87 33.32 3.42
C ALA A 49 18.61 32.44 3.69
N ASP A 50 17.45 33.07 3.67
CA ASP A 50 16.25 32.42 3.23
C ASP A 50 16.52 31.95 1.79
N GLU A 51 17.21 30.84 1.67
CA GLU A 51 17.11 30.03 0.49
C GLU A 51 15.68 29.50 0.56
N MET A 52 14.80 30.08 -0.23
CA MET A 52 13.64 29.38 -0.71
C MET A 52 14.24 28.12 -1.32
N ASP A 53 14.23 27.01 -0.56
CA ASP A 53 14.37 25.68 -1.08
C ASP A 53 13.24 25.55 -2.10
N ASN A 54 13.59 25.91 -3.33
CA ASN A 54 12.79 25.54 -4.47
C ASN A 54 13.19 24.09 -4.72
N ASP A 55 12.75 23.23 -3.78
CA ASP A 55 13.01 21.81 -3.83
C ASP A 55 12.03 21.22 -4.85
N ASP A 56 12.47 21.26 -6.12
CA ASP A 56 11.76 20.60 -7.22
C ASP A 56 11.91 19.06 -7.14
N THR A 57 12.49 18.56 -6.03
CA THR A 57 12.75 17.13 -5.77
C THR A 57 11.71 16.58 -4.79
N ALA A 58 11.17 15.42 -5.06
CA ALA A 58 10.18 14.76 -4.20
C ALA A 58 10.85 14.10 -2.99
N ASP A 59 10.60 14.62 -1.79
CA ASP A 59 11.08 14.08 -0.52
C ASP A 59 9.97 13.57 0.38
N ASP A 60 10.33 12.83 1.45
CA ASP A 60 9.37 12.31 2.40
C ASP A 60 8.54 13.43 3.07
N GLY A 61 7.24 13.35 2.92
CA GLY A 61 6.28 14.31 3.47
C GLY A 61 5.74 15.29 2.46
N ASP A 62 6.33 15.38 1.27
CA ASP A 62 5.88 16.27 0.22
C ASP A 62 4.60 15.78 -0.45
N LEU A 63 3.74 16.71 -0.79
CA LEU A 63 2.60 16.45 -1.65
C LEU A 63 3.07 16.54 -3.11
N VAL A 64 2.96 15.44 -3.83
CA VAL A 64 3.40 15.32 -5.22
C VAL A 64 2.23 15.06 -6.16
N GLU A 65 2.39 15.49 -7.41
CA GLU A 65 1.51 15.14 -8.51
C GLU A 65 2.31 14.39 -9.56
N VAL A 66 1.85 13.18 -9.92
CA VAL A 66 2.59 12.26 -10.80
C VAL A 66 1.67 11.76 -11.91
N HIS A 67 2.11 11.88 -13.14
CA HIS A 67 1.54 11.10 -14.23
C HIS A 67 2.16 9.72 -14.23
N TYR A 68 1.34 8.72 -14.51
CA TYR A 68 1.80 7.34 -14.53
C TYR A 68 1.10 6.49 -15.59
N ARG A 69 1.79 5.42 -15.99
CA ARG A 69 1.27 4.33 -16.80
C ARG A 69 1.76 3.02 -16.22
N GLY A 70 0.83 2.16 -15.84
CA GLY A 70 1.11 0.85 -15.26
C GLY A 70 0.84 -0.28 -16.24
N THR A 71 1.84 -1.15 -16.43
CA THR A 71 1.75 -2.32 -17.29
C THR A 71 2.19 -3.59 -16.57
N LEU A 72 1.63 -4.72 -16.96
CA LEU A 72 2.07 -6.06 -16.56
C LEU A 72 3.28 -6.51 -17.38
N ASP A 73 3.93 -7.60 -16.97
CA ASP A 73 5.09 -8.17 -17.68
C ASP A 73 4.77 -8.61 -19.13
N ASP A 74 3.51 -8.88 -19.43
CA ASP A 74 3.03 -9.18 -20.78
C ASP A 74 2.76 -7.94 -21.64
N GLY A 75 2.97 -6.74 -21.08
CA GLY A 75 2.72 -5.45 -21.71
C GLY A 75 1.27 -4.99 -21.66
N THR A 76 0.39 -5.71 -20.97
CA THR A 76 -1.00 -5.29 -20.77
C THR A 76 -1.05 -4.10 -19.82
N GLU A 77 -1.62 -2.98 -20.26
CA GLU A 77 -1.88 -1.83 -19.42
C GLU A 77 -3.04 -2.13 -18.48
N PHE A 78 -2.84 -1.93 -17.17
CA PHE A 78 -3.88 -2.15 -16.17
C PHE A 78 -4.43 -0.84 -15.61
N ASP A 79 -3.63 0.22 -15.59
CA ASP A 79 -4.05 1.55 -15.18
C ASP A 79 -3.12 2.63 -15.74
N SER A 80 -3.64 3.87 -15.89
CA SER A 80 -2.90 5.01 -16.42
C SER A 80 -3.61 6.31 -16.04
N SER A 81 -2.85 7.37 -15.83
CA SER A 81 -3.38 8.74 -15.68
C SER A 81 -3.55 9.48 -17.02
N GLU A 82 -3.32 8.81 -18.16
CA GLU A 82 -3.46 9.44 -19.47
C GLU A 82 -4.91 9.92 -19.71
N GLY A 83 -5.08 11.20 -20.01
CA GLY A 83 -6.40 11.84 -20.18
C GLY A 83 -7.17 12.10 -18.90
N ARG A 84 -6.53 11.95 -17.73
CA ARG A 84 -7.03 12.27 -16.39
C ARG A 84 -6.09 13.25 -15.70
N ASP A 85 -6.52 13.78 -14.56
CA ASP A 85 -5.63 14.56 -13.68
C ASP A 85 -4.49 13.66 -13.14
N PRO A 86 -3.30 14.21 -12.88
CA PRO A 86 -2.21 13.49 -12.25
C PRO A 86 -2.64 12.94 -10.90
N LEU A 87 -2.03 11.83 -10.49
CA LEU A 87 -2.22 11.24 -9.17
C LEU A 87 -1.53 12.13 -8.13
N SER A 88 -2.30 12.63 -7.17
CA SER A 88 -1.78 13.43 -6.07
C SER A 88 -1.71 12.58 -4.80
N PHE A 89 -0.55 12.54 -4.16
CA PHE A 89 -0.35 11.83 -2.88
C PHE A 89 0.83 12.42 -2.11
N THR A 90 0.92 12.11 -0.81
CA THR A 90 2.05 12.51 0.04
C THR A 90 3.07 11.38 0.09
N VAL A 91 4.33 11.69 -0.26
CA VAL A 91 5.44 10.73 -0.24
C VAL A 91 5.65 10.18 1.17
N GLY A 92 5.80 8.86 1.29
CA GLY A 92 5.98 8.18 2.58
C GLY A 92 4.70 7.98 3.39
N SER A 93 3.52 8.41 2.90
CA SER A 93 2.25 8.28 3.64
C SER A 93 1.59 6.91 3.54
N GLY A 94 2.06 6.05 2.62
CA GLY A 94 1.44 4.75 2.35
C GLY A 94 0.10 4.83 1.62
N GLN A 95 -0.18 5.93 0.91
CA GLN A 95 -1.37 6.08 0.08
C GLN A 95 -1.28 5.31 -1.24
N VAL A 96 -0.06 5.01 -1.67
CA VAL A 96 0.26 4.22 -2.86
C VAL A 96 1.07 2.97 -2.45
N ILE A 97 1.29 2.04 -3.37
CA ILE A 97 2.13 0.85 -3.12
C ILE A 97 3.58 1.27 -2.85
N ALA A 98 4.28 0.52 -2.00
CA ALA A 98 5.61 0.89 -1.51
C ALA A 98 6.61 1.13 -2.65
N GLY A 99 6.64 0.25 -3.64
CA GLY A 99 7.55 0.42 -4.76
C GLY A 99 7.27 1.64 -5.64
N PHE A 100 6.01 2.11 -5.70
CA PHE A 100 5.65 3.35 -6.39
C PHE A 100 6.14 4.58 -5.61
N ASP A 101 5.91 4.58 -4.29
CA ASP A 101 6.37 5.62 -3.37
C ASP A 101 7.90 5.78 -3.47
N ASP A 102 8.63 4.66 -3.34
CA ASP A 102 10.09 4.64 -3.43
C ASP A 102 10.61 5.11 -4.81
N ALA A 103 9.85 4.83 -5.87
CA ALA A 103 10.24 5.23 -7.23
C ALA A 103 10.04 6.73 -7.49
N VAL A 104 9.10 7.37 -6.81
CA VAL A 104 8.87 8.82 -6.92
C VAL A 104 9.87 9.60 -6.05
N ARG A 105 10.30 9.02 -4.94
CA ARG A 105 11.28 9.66 -4.06
C ARG A 105 12.58 9.99 -4.79
N GLY A 106 13.02 11.25 -4.67
CA GLY A 106 14.22 11.78 -5.33
C GLY A 106 14.04 12.01 -6.84
N LEU A 107 12.81 12.06 -7.35
CA LEU A 107 12.53 12.58 -8.70
C LEU A 107 12.50 14.10 -8.68
N GLU A 108 13.00 14.72 -9.74
CA GLU A 108 12.86 16.16 -9.98
C GLU A 108 11.60 16.45 -10.82
N VAL A 109 11.01 17.61 -10.65
CA VAL A 109 9.85 18.03 -11.46
C VAL A 109 10.19 17.99 -12.96
N GLY A 110 9.39 17.28 -13.74
CA GLY A 110 9.61 17.03 -15.17
C GLY A 110 10.49 15.81 -15.45
N GLU A 111 11.05 15.15 -14.41
CA GLU A 111 11.78 13.89 -14.59
C GLU A 111 10.81 12.74 -14.79
N SER A 112 11.20 11.81 -15.68
CA SER A 112 10.46 10.57 -15.90
C SER A 112 11.32 9.38 -15.47
N ARG A 113 10.69 8.39 -14.83
CA ARG A 113 11.35 7.16 -14.38
C ARG A 113 10.50 5.95 -14.72
N THR A 114 11.15 4.90 -15.22
CA THR A 114 10.52 3.60 -15.39
C THR A 114 11.03 2.66 -14.31
N VAL A 115 10.12 2.05 -13.56
CA VAL A 115 10.43 1.11 -12.49
C VAL A 115 9.61 -0.15 -12.64
N ARG A 116 10.25 -1.31 -12.41
CA ARG A 116 9.56 -2.59 -12.26
C ARG A 116 9.50 -2.93 -10.78
N ILE A 117 8.28 -3.13 -10.28
CA ILE A 117 7.97 -3.38 -8.88
C ILE A 117 7.58 -4.84 -8.72
N GLU A 118 8.28 -5.55 -7.84
CA GLU A 118 7.96 -6.93 -7.54
C GLU A 118 6.66 -7.02 -6.72
N PRO A 119 5.95 -8.18 -6.75
CA PRO A 119 4.67 -8.33 -6.06
C PRO A 119 4.72 -7.97 -4.58
N ALA A 120 5.83 -8.25 -3.87
CA ALA A 120 5.99 -7.96 -2.46
C ALA A 120 5.91 -6.46 -2.13
N ASP A 121 6.37 -5.59 -3.03
CA ASP A 121 6.38 -4.13 -2.90
C ASP A 121 5.18 -3.47 -3.63
N ALA A 122 4.29 -4.31 -4.20
CA ALA A 122 3.07 -3.90 -4.88
C ALA A 122 1.83 -4.38 -4.10
N TYR A 123 1.05 -5.28 -4.68
CA TYR A 123 -0.18 -5.80 -4.08
C TYR A 123 0.02 -7.11 -3.31
N GLY A 124 1.26 -7.50 -3.07
CA GLY A 124 1.63 -8.72 -2.36
C GLY A 124 1.62 -9.97 -3.24
N GLU A 125 2.20 -11.03 -2.71
CA GLU A 125 2.17 -12.34 -3.33
C GLU A 125 0.76 -12.93 -3.28
N ARG A 126 0.40 -13.70 -4.31
CA ARG A 126 -0.84 -14.48 -4.26
C ARG A 126 -0.69 -15.59 -3.21
N THR A 127 -1.67 -15.71 -2.32
CA THR A 127 -1.64 -16.68 -1.23
C THR A 127 -2.87 -17.56 -1.21
N ASP A 128 -2.67 -18.86 -0.95
CA ASP A 128 -3.76 -19.81 -0.74
C ASP A 128 -4.58 -19.49 0.52
N ALA A 129 -4.00 -18.75 1.47
CA ALA A 129 -4.71 -18.29 2.67
C ALA A 129 -5.85 -17.29 2.36
N ALA A 130 -5.82 -16.65 1.20
CA ALA A 130 -6.88 -15.78 0.72
C ALA A 130 -7.90 -16.52 -0.17
N ILE A 131 -7.74 -17.81 -0.38
CA ILE A 131 -8.75 -18.65 -1.02
C ILE A 131 -9.74 -19.10 0.05
N ILE A 132 -11.00 -18.71 -0.10
CA ILE A 132 -12.06 -18.88 0.89
C ILE A 132 -13.09 -19.83 0.34
N GLU A 133 -13.41 -20.87 1.11
CA GLU A 133 -14.55 -21.76 0.84
C GLU A 133 -15.76 -21.32 1.65
N LEU A 134 -16.87 -21.08 0.97
CA LEU A 134 -18.15 -20.74 1.57
C LEU A 134 -19.20 -21.79 1.25
N PRO A 135 -20.17 -22.06 2.17
CA PRO A 135 -21.29 -22.92 1.86
C PRO A 135 -22.07 -22.40 0.63
N ALA A 136 -22.43 -23.27 -0.30
CA ALA A 136 -23.19 -22.89 -1.49
C ALA A 136 -24.53 -22.21 -1.15
N SER A 137 -25.09 -22.53 0.04
CA SER A 137 -26.32 -21.90 0.56
C SER A 137 -26.13 -20.40 0.91
N SER A 138 -24.89 -19.93 1.06
CA SER A 138 -24.55 -18.52 1.33
C SER A 138 -24.28 -17.74 0.04
N ALA A 139 -24.17 -18.42 -1.08
CA ALA A 139 -23.95 -17.83 -2.37
C ALA A 139 -25.29 -17.47 -3.06
N PRO A 140 -25.33 -16.39 -3.86
CA PRO A 140 -26.52 -16.06 -4.63
C PRO A 140 -26.77 -17.07 -5.74
N GLU A 141 -28.05 -17.22 -6.09
CA GLU A 141 -28.43 -18.05 -7.22
C GLU A 141 -27.88 -17.45 -8.54
N GLY A 142 -27.41 -18.35 -9.40
CA GLY A 142 -26.92 -17.97 -10.72
C GLY A 142 -25.49 -17.43 -10.77
N LEU A 143 -24.69 -17.67 -9.71
CA LEU A 143 -23.27 -17.43 -9.68
C LEU A 143 -22.55 -18.38 -10.65
N GLN A 144 -21.51 -17.88 -11.32
CA GLN A 144 -20.70 -18.65 -12.26
C GLN A 144 -19.22 -18.58 -11.89
N VAL A 145 -18.46 -19.58 -12.28
CA VAL A 145 -17.01 -19.56 -12.20
C VAL A 145 -16.47 -18.39 -13.02
N GLY A 146 -15.60 -17.59 -12.43
CA GLY A 146 -15.07 -16.36 -13.02
C GLY A 146 -15.85 -15.09 -12.68
N ASP A 147 -17.02 -15.20 -12.01
CA ASP A 147 -17.75 -14.01 -11.55
C ASP A 147 -16.98 -13.28 -10.46
N GLN A 148 -17.03 -11.95 -10.52
CA GLN A 148 -16.53 -11.11 -9.44
C GLN A 148 -17.61 -10.90 -8.39
N VAL A 149 -17.26 -11.17 -7.15
CA VAL A 149 -18.10 -10.98 -5.97
C VAL A 149 -17.45 -9.94 -5.05
N GLN A 150 -18.26 -9.31 -4.20
CA GLN A 150 -17.76 -8.38 -3.19
C GLN A 150 -18.20 -8.87 -1.81
N PHE A 151 -17.23 -9.00 -0.90
CA PHE A 151 -17.49 -9.34 0.49
C PHE A 151 -18.13 -8.14 1.23
N GLY A 152 -18.74 -8.42 2.39
CA GLY A 152 -19.43 -7.39 3.18
C GLY A 152 -18.50 -6.27 3.71
N ASN A 153 -17.20 -6.49 3.70
CA ASN A 153 -16.17 -5.50 4.02
C ASN A 153 -15.73 -4.67 2.78
N GLY A 154 -16.35 -4.90 1.61
CA GLY A 154 -16.01 -4.23 0.36
C GLY A 154 -14.85 -4.86 -0.43
N GLN A 155 -14.22 -5.91 0.09
CA GLN A 155 -13.13 -6.60 -0.59
C GLN A 155 -13.66 -7.37 -1.81
N PRO A 156 -13.05 -7.23 -2.99
CA PRO A 156 -13.42 -8.01 -4.15
C PRO A 156 -12.89 -9.45 -4.05
N GLY A 157 -13.57 -10.38 -4.72
CA GLY A 157 -13.10 -11.74 -4.89
C GLY A 157 -13.58 -12.32 -6.23
N THR A 158 -12.90 -13.33 -6.71
CA THR A 158 -13.23 -14.03 -7.95
C THR A 158 -13.64 -15.47 -7.64
N VAL A 159 -14.76 -15.92 -8.19
CA VAL A 159 -15.23 -17.29 -8.01
C VAL A 159 -14.34 -18.24 -8.80
N LEU A 160 -13.69 -19.15 -8.11
CA LEU A 160 -12.81 -20.17 -8.71
C LEU A 160 -13.55 -21.46 -9.03
N GLU A 161 -14.41 -21.90 -8.11
CA GLU A 161 -15.11 -23.18 -8.22
C GLU A 161 -16.49 -23.11 -7.55
N ILE A 162 -17.44 -23.82 -8.10
CA ILE A 162 -18.78 -23.98 -7.54
C ILE A 162 -19.11 -25.47 -7.51
N SER A 163 -19.44 -25.98 -6.33
CA SER A 163 -19.94 -27.31 -6.11
C SER A 163 -21.37 -27.26 -5.50
N ASP A 164 -22.00 -28.43 -5.32
CA ASP A 164 -23.33 -28.52 -4.68
C ASP A 164 -23.28 -28.07 -3.20
N GLU A 165 -22.11 -28.15 -2.55
CA GLU A 165 -21.93 -27.88 -1.12
C GLU A 165 -21.19 -26.60 -0.85
N THR A 166 -20.22 -26.24 -1.70
CA THR A 166 -19.30 -25.11 -1.47
C THR A 166 -19.08 -24.25 -2.72
N VAL A 167 -18.76 -22.99 -2.48
CA VAL A 167 -18.23 -22.05 -3.47
C VAL A 167 -16.86 -21.61 -3.01
N THR A 168 -15.84 -21.79 -3.85
CA THR A 168 -14.48 -21.37 -3.61
C THR A 168 -14.24 -20.01 -4.26
N ILE A 169 -13.80 -19.05 -3.48
CA ILE A 169 -13.57 -17.66 -3.90
C ILE A 169 -12.14 -17.27 -3.60
N ASP A 170 -11.46 -16.73 -4.59
CA ASP A 170 -10.17 -16.10 -4.43
C ASP A 170 -10.35 -14.63 -4.00
N ALA A 171 -9.95 -14.32 -2.79
CA ALA A 171 -9.99 -12.97 -2.22
C ALA A 171 -8.63 -12.25 -2.31
N ASN A 172 -7.66 -12.79 -3.06
CA ASN A 172 -6.45 -12.05 -3.37
C ASN A 172 -6.77 -10.80 -4.19
N HIS A 173 -5.92 -9.80 -4.11
CA HIS A 173 -6.02 -8.66 -5.02
C HIS A 173 -5.88 -9.16 -6.47
N PRO A 174 -6.60 -8.59 -7.45
CA PRO A 174 -6.51 -9.03 -8.86
C PRO A 174 -5.10 -8.99 -9.45
N LEU A 175 -4.23 -8.11 -8.91
CA LEU A 175 -2.82 -7.98 -9.30
C LEU A 175 -1.85 -8.63 -8.30
N ALA A 176 -2.34 -9.39 -7.32
CA ALA A 176 -1.45 -10.12 -6.40
C ALA A 176 -0.67 -11.20 -7.15
N GLY A 177 0.64 -11.28 -6.88
CA GLY A 177 1.56 -12.18 -7.56
C GLY A 177 2.05 -11.68 -8.92
N GLU A 178 1.56 -10.53 -9.39
CA GLU A 178 2.00 -9.92 -10.63
C GLU A 178 3.06 -8.85 -10.35
N ALA A 179 4.15 -8.86 -11.10
CA ALA A 179 5.09 -7.75 -11.11
C ALA A 179 4.55 -6.63 -12.00
N LEU A 180 4.74 -5.40 -11.56
CA LEU A 180 4.17 -4.22 -12.20
C LEU A 180 5.27 -3.32 -12.72
N THR A 181 5.15 -2.86 -13.96
CA THR A 181 6.05 -1.86 -14.52
C THR A 181 5.31 -0.53 -14.61
N PHE A 182 5.87 0.48 -13.96
CA PHE A 182 5.34 1.85 -14.03
C PHE A 182 6.29 2.76 -14.78
N GLU A 183 5.74 3.53 -15.68
CA GLU A 183 6.35 4.74 -16.24
C GLU A 183 5.78 5.91 -15.46
N LEU A 184 6.63 6.69 -14.81
CA LEU A 184 6.29 7.80 -13.91
C LEU A 184 6.84 9.10 -14.47
N GLU A 185 6.11 10.19 -14.31
CA GLU A 185 6.56 11.56 -14.59
C GLU A 185 6.11 12.48 -13.46
N LEU A 186 7.06 13.10 -12.77
CA LEU A 186 6.76 14.04 -11.69
C LEU A 186 6.33 15.39 -12.27
N VAL A 187 5.12 15.82 -11.94
CA VAL A 187 4.50 17.06 -12.47
C VAL A 187 4.73 18.23 -11.54
N SER A 188 4.55 18.03 -10.24
CA SER A 188 4.73 19.07 -9.23
C SER A 188 5.08 18.48 -7.87
N VAL A 189 5.76 19.30 -7.06
CA VAL A 189 6.08 19.06 -5.66
C VAL A 189 5.59 20.24 -4.83
N SER A 190 5.07 19.96 -3.65
CA SER A 190 4.64 20.96 -2.67
C SER A 190 4.96 20.43 -1.27
N GLY A 191 5.93 21.06 -0.59
CA GLY A 191 6.34 20.76 0.77
C GLY A 191 5.52 21.53 1.82
#